data_dd4eaa763bed285519d02208838b9e66
#
_entry.id   dd4eaa763bed285519d02208838b9e66
#
_cell.length_a   1.000
_cell.length_b   1.000
_cell.length_c   1.000
_cell.angle_alpha   90.00
_cell.angle_beta   90.00
_cell.angle_gamma   90.00
#
_symmetry.space_group_name_H-M   'P 1'
#
loop_
_entity.id
_entity.type
_entity.pdbx_description
1 polymer ?
#
loop_
_entity_poly.entity_id
_entity_poly.type
_entity_poly.pdbx_seq_one_letter_code
_entity_poly.pdbx_strand_id
1 'polypeptide(L)'
;MGPFHPGLGRFVTCDDLSWEFKPEYSVQTVGVSNELAKPGSDTYSRWHDAVLSQGSGRVPKHGAIWLTYYPHIMVEWYPNSLVVSTLVPISPQKTLNVVEFYYPEEIAAFEREYIEAQQAAYMETCEEDDEIGLRMDAGRKALMMRGDNEVGPYQSPMEDGMQHFHEWYRRTMADAVPGSAAR
;
A
#
# COMPACT_ATOMS: atom_id res chain seq x y z
N MET A 1 10.62 -3.54 -2.98
CA MET A 1 9.47 -4.31 -3.49
C MET A 1 9.86 -5.74 -3.87
N GLY A 2 10.71 -5.98 -4.88
CA GLY A 2 10.91 -7.32 -5.44
C GLY A 2 11.15 -8.50 -4.51
N PRO A 3 11.94 -8.42 -3.43
CA PRO A 3 12.15 -9.55 -2.52
C PRO A 3 10.94 -9.86 -1.62
N PHE A 4 10.11 -8.87 -1.30
CA PHE A 4 9.01 -8.99 -0.34
C PHE A 4 7.63 -9.07 -1.00
N HIS A 5 7.48 -8.45 -2.16
CA HIS A 5 6.25 -8.45 -2.96
C HIS A 5 6.56 -8.93 -4.38
N PRO A 6 6.84 -10.22 -4.58
CA PRO A 6 7.25 -10.73 -5.88
C PRO A 6 6.16 -10.59 -6.96
N GLY A 7 4.89 -10.66 -6.58
CA GLY A 7 3.76 -10.45 -7.48
C GLY A 7 3.55 -8.97 -7.81
N LEU A 8 3.29 -8.14 -6.81
CA LEU A 8 3.05 -6.71 -6.97
C LEU A 8 4.26 -6.01 -7.59
N GLY A 9 5.47 -6.34 -7.17
CA GLY A 9 6.70 -5.72 -7.68
C GLY A 9 7.00 -6.01 -9.15
N ARG A 10 6.29 -6.93 -9.78
CA ARG A 10 6.33 -7.16 -11.24
C ARG A 10 5.16 -6.55 -11.99
N PHE A 11 4.09 -6.22 -11.27
CA PHE A 11 2.93 -5.54 -11.83
C PHE A 11 3.15 -4.02 -11.92
N VAL A 12 3.64 -3.39 -10.85
CA VAL A 12 3.91 -1.96 -10.81
C VAL A 12 5.37 -1.66 -11.14
N THR A 13 5.62 -0.49 -11.75
CA THR A 13 6.98 0.04 -11.95
C THR A 13 7.16 1.33 -11.17
N CYS A 14 8.34 1.48 -10.58
CA CYS A 14 8.73 2.71 -9.89
C CYS A 14 9.31 3.77 -10.83
N ASP A 15 9.51 3.46 -12.10
CA ASP A 15 10.08 4.39 -13.08
C ASP A 15 9.17 5.60 -13.31
N ASP A 16 7.84 5.39 -13.19
CA ASP A 16 6.81 6.44 -13.30
C ASP A 16 6.23 6.86 -11.94
N LEU A 17 7.01 6.68 -10.87
CA LEU A 17 6.57 7.06 -9.53
C LEU A 17 6.46 8.57 -9.41
N SER A 18 5.32 9.05 -8.93
CA SER A 18 5.08 10.45 -8.59
C SER A 18 4.32 10.59 -7.29
N TRP A 19 4.55 11.74 -6.62
CA TRP A 19 3.88 12.09 -5.38
C TRP A 19 3.13 13.42 -5.51
N GLU A 20 1.96 13.48 -4.89
CA GLU A 20 1.25 14.71 -4.58
C GLU A 20 1.05 14.80 -3.06
N PHE A 21 1.47 15.91 -2.44
CA PHE A 21 1.36 16.16 -1.02
C PHE A 21 0.35 17.25 -0.72
N LYS A 22 -0.50 17.00 0.25
CA LYS A 22 -1.45 17.97 0.82
C LYS A 22 -1.34 17.95 2.35
N PRO A 23 -1.89 18.95 3.06
CA PRO A 23 -1.76 19.02 4.51
C PRO A 23 -2.21 17.74 5.25
N GLU A 24 -3.27 17.07 4.77
CA GLU A 24 -3.94 15.96 5.44
C GLU A 24 -3.85 14.63 4.68
N TYR A 25 -3.18 14.61 3.52
CA TYR A 25 -3.04 13.38 2.73
C TYR A 25 -1.85 13.44 1.77
N SER A 26 -1.48 12.27 1.31
CA SER A 26 -0.54 12.10 0.20
C SER A 26 -1.11 11.14 -0.84
N VAL A 27 -0.73 11.36 -2.11
CA VAL A 27 -1.07 10.46 -3.21
C VAL A 27 0.21 10.01 -3.88
N GLN A 28 0.37 8.70 -3.99
CA GLN A 28 1.42 8.06 -4.77
C GLN A 28 0.82 7.47 -6.03
N THR A 29 1.40 7.78 -7.17
CA THR A 29 1.06 7.14 -8.44
C THR A 29 2.24 6.33 -8.93
N VAL A 30 2.01 5.10 -9.33
CA VAL A 30 3.02 4.21 -9.90
C VAL A 30 2.57 3.73 -11.28
N GLY A 31 3.53 3.52 -12.16
CA GLY A 31 3.31 2.97 -13.48
C GLY A 31 2.97 1.47 -13.43
N VAL A 32 2.74 0.92 -14.60
CA VAL A 32 2.58 -0.52 -14.81
C VAL A 32 3.70 -1.01 -15.70
N SER A 33 4.19 -2.21 -15.47
CA SER A 33 5.22 -2.83 -16.30
C SER A 33 4.73 -2.95 -17.75
N ASN A 34 5.53 -2.46 -18.72
CA ASN A 34 5.17 -2.42 -20.13
C ASN A 34 4.79 -3.79 -20.73
N GLU A 35 5.33 -4.85 -20.18
CA GLU A 35 5.06 -6.22 -20.61
C GLU A 35 4.16 -6.97 -19.65
N LEU A 36 3.70 -6.30 -18.55
CA LEU A 36 3.12 -7.00 -17.43
C LEU A 36 3.97 -8.25 -17.16
N ALA A 37 5.24 -8.04 -16.80
CA ALA A 37 6.21 -9.11 -16.60
C ALA A 37 5.61 -10.22 -15.75
N LYS A 38 5.78 -11.47 -16.17
CA LYS A 38 5.17 -12.64 -15.53
C LYS A 38 5.30 -12.53 -14.01
N PRO A 39 4.20 -12.40 -13.26
CA PRO A 39 4.23 -12.22 -11.81
C PRO A 39 4.94 -13.39 -11.12
N GLY A 40 5.41 -13.16 -9.91
CA GLY A 40 6.11 -14.16 -9.12
C GLY A 40 5.20 -15.23 -8.52
N SER A 41 3.87 -15.07 -8.62
CA SER A 41 2.88 -16.01 -8.10
C SER A 41 1.79 -16.33 -9.11
N ASP A 42 1.12 -17.49 -8.94
CA ASP A 42 -0.02 -17.87 -9.76
C ASP A 42 -1.23 -16.96 -9.49
N THR A 43 -1.36 -16.44 -8.29
CA THR A 43 -2.42 -15.50 -7.88
C THR A 43 -2.33 -14.21 -8.68
N TYR A 44 -1.15 -13.59 -8.73
CA TYR A 44 -0.90 -12.40 -9.52
C TYR A 44 -0.98 -12.66 -11.02
N SER A 45 -0.59 -13.86 -11.50
CA SER A 45 -0.73 -14.25 -12.90
C SER A 45 -2.20 -14.23 -13.33
N ARG A 46 -3.09 -14.78 -12.52
CA ARG A 46 -4.54 -14.78 -12.79
C ARG A 46 -5.12 -13.36 -12.84
N TRP A 47 -4.75 -12.50 -11.89
CA TRP A 47 -5.19 -11.11 -11.90
C TRP A 47 -4.66 -10.36 -13.13
N HIS A 48 -3.42 -10.57 -13.49
CA HIS A 48 -2.80 -10.04 -14.70
C HIS A 48 -3.57 -10.38 -15.96
N ASP A 49 -3.87 -11.65 -16.14
CA ASP A 49 -4.62 -12.14 -17.31
C ASP A 49 -6.03 -11.54 -17.33
N ALA A 50 -6.66 -11.39 -16.16
CA ALA A 50 -7.96 -10.75 -16.03
C ALA A 50 -7.91 -9.25 -16.39
N VAL A 51 -6.90 -8.50 -15.97
CA VAL A 51 -6.69 -7.09 -16.33
C VAL A 51 -6.51 -6.93 -17.83
N LEU A 52 -5.68 -7.77 -18.45
CA LEU A 52 -5.46 -7.73 -19.90
C LEU A 52 -6.72 -8.09 -20.69
N SER A 53 -7.48 -9.09 -20.23
CA SER A 53 -8.74 -9.49 -20.83
C SER A 53 -9.74 -8.34 -20.85
N GLN A 54 -9.95 -7.67 -19.73
CA GLN A 54 -10.84 -6.51 -19.61
C GLN A 54 -10.35 -5.32 -20.45
N GLY A 55 -9.05 -5.12 -20.55
CA GLY A 55 -8.42 -4.07 -21.36
C GLY A 55 -8.33 -4.37 -22.86
N SER A 56 -8.89 -5.50 -23.34
CA SER A 56 -8.70 -5.99 -24.72
C SER A 56 -7.21 -6.11 -25.08
N GLY A 57 -6.41 -6.62 -24.16
CA GLY A 57 -4.96 -6.80 -24.31
C GLY A 57 -4.14 -5.53 -24.11
N ARG A 58 -4.77 -4.41 -23.76
CA ARG A 58 -4.05 -3.14 -23.50
C ARG A 58 -3.60 -3.05 -22.06
N VAL A 59 -2.34 -2.65 -21.88
CA VAL A 59 -1.77 -2.35 -20.58
C VAL A 59 -2.40 -1.05 -20.02
N PRO A 60 -2.84 -1.02 -18.75
CA PRO A 60 -3.38 0.19 -18.13
C PRO A 60 -2.33 1.31 -18.07
N LYS A 61 -2.79 2.55 -18.07
CA LYS A 61 -1.90 3.73 -17.96
C LYS A 61 -1.16 3.77 -16.60
N HIS A 62 -1.86 3.38 -15.53
CA HIS A 62 -1.32 3.35 -14.16
C HIS A 62 -1.49 1.95 -13.59
N GLY A 63 -0.48 1.48 -12.86
CA GLY A 63 -0.55 0.20 -12.15
C GLY A 63 -1.36 0.35 -10.85
N ALA A 64 -1.10 1.42 -10.10
CA ALA A 64 -1.85 1.77 -8.92
C ALA A 64 -1.78 3.29 -8.64
N ILE A 65 -2.79 3.79 -7.94
CA ILE A 65 -2.78 5.12 -7.33
C ILE A 65 -3.18 4.92 -5.87
N TRP A 66 -2.27 5.26 -4.95
CA TRP A 66 -2.46 5.09 -3.51
C TRP A 66 -2.59 6.44 -2.83
N LEU A 67 -3.75 6.70 -2.24
CA LEU A 67 -4.00 7.87 -1.41
C LEU A 67 -4.01 7.44 0.06
N THR A 68 -3.20 8.08 0.89
CA THR A 68 -3.25 7.94 2.33
C THR A 68 -3.84 9.22 2.93
N TYR A 69 -5.07 9.14 3.44
CA TYR A 69 -5.74 10.21 4.16
C TYR A 69 -5.50 10.02 5.66
N TYR A 70 -4.79 10.97 6.26
CA TYR A 70 -4.28 10.84 7.62
C TYR A 70 -5.38 10.93 8.67
N PRO A 71 -5.30 10.13 9.74
CA PRO A 71 -4.23 9.16 10.03
C PRO A 71 -4.53 7.72 9.61
N HIS A 72 -5.72 7.37 9.10
CA HIS A 72 -6.20 5.98 9.18
C HIS A 72 -6.99 5.48 7.98
N ILE A 73 -7.09 6.24 6.88
CA ILE A 73 -7.80 5.81 5.67
C ILE A 73 -6.81 5.72 4.52
N MET A 74 -6.82 4.58 3.84
CA MET A 74 -6.10 4.39 2.59
C MET A 74 -7.11 4.11 1.48
N VAL A 75 -6.95 4.79 0.35
CA VAL A 75 -7.79 4.61 -0.84
C VAL A 75 -6.88 4.25 -1.99
N GLU A 76 -7.17 3.14 -2.62
CA GLU A 76 -6.29 2.53 -3.60
C GLU A 76 -7.07 2.28 -4.90
N TRP A 77 -6.60 2.85 -6.00
CA TRP A 77 -7.14 2.58 -7.31
C TRP A 77 -6.24 1.60 -8.05
N TYR A 78 -6.83 0.51 -8.46
CA TYR A 78 -6.26 -0.46 -9.38
C TYR A 78 -7.09 -0.49 -10.67
N PRO A 79 -6.63 -1.15 -11.73
CA PRO A 79 -7.47 -1.32 -12.92
C PRO A 79 -8.85 -1.89 -12.55
N ASN A 80 -9.91 -1.16 -12.90
CA ASN A 80 -11.32 -1.51 -12.67
C ASN A 80 -11.71 -1.79 -11.20
N SER A 81 -10.94 -1.34 -10.22
CA SER A 81 -11.30 -1.49 -8.81
C SER A 81 -10.86 -0.30 -7.97
N LEU A 82 -11.64 -0.02 -6.93
CA LEU A 82 -11.33 0.90 -5.86
C LEU A 82 -11.32 0.11 -4.56
N VAL A 83 -10.25 0.20 -3.79
CA VAL A 83 -10.13 -0.42 -2.48
C VAL A 83 -10.04 0.67 -1.43
N VAL A 84 -10.80 0.52 -0.35
CA VAL A 84 -10.76 1.44 0.79
C VAL A 84 -10.40 0.65 2.03
N SER A 85 -9.30 1.00 2.65
CA SER A 85 -8.84 0.44 3.92
C SER A 85 -9.05 1.45 5.04
N THR A 86 -9.74 1.04 6.10
CA THR A 86 -9.94 1.83 7.32
C THR A 86 -9.24 1.16 8.48
N LEU A 87 -8.23 1.84 9.04
CA LEU A 87 -7.46 1.35 10.18
C LEU A 87 -8.14 1.74 11.48
N VAL A 88 -8.66 0.76 12.23
CA VAL A 88 -9.32 0.95 13.52
C VAL A 88 -8.38 0.53 14.64
N PRO A 89 -7.82 1.47 15.44
CA PRO A 89 -6.93 1.12 16.54
C PRO A 89 -7.71 0.45 17.67
N ILE A 90 -7.31 -0.77 18.03
CA ILE A 90 -7.92 -1.55 19.13
C ILE A 90 -7.06 -1.43 20.40
N SER A 91 -5.75 -1.45 20.26
CA SER A 91 -4.78 -1.25 21.35
C SER A 91 -3.45 -0.76 20.76
N PRO A 92 -2.47 -0.37 21.60
CA PRO A 92 -1.15 0.07 21.10
C PRO A 92 -0.42 -0.92 20.20
N GLN A 93 -0.83 -2.19 20.21
CA GLN A 93 -0.20 -3.27 19.43
C GLN A 93 -1.19 -4.04 18.55
N LYS A 94 -2.41 -3.52 18.40
CA LYS A 94 -3.43 -4.19 17.60
C LYS A 94 -4.29 -3.19 16.88
N THR A 95 -4.30 -3.31 15.57
CA THR A 95 -5.17 -2.55 14.66
C THR A 95 -6.05 -3.53 13.88
N LEU A 96 -7.32 -3.19 13.72
CA LEU A 96 -8.20 -3.85 12.78
C LEU A 96 -8.16 -3.06 11.48
N ASN A 97 -7.80 -3.72 10.38
CA ASN A 97 -7.93 -3.15 9.04
C ASN A 97 -9.24 -3.67 8.42
N VAL A 98 -10.16 -2.76 8.12
CA VAL A 98 -11.40 -3.06 7.40
C VAL A 98 -11.18 -2.68 5.95
N VAL A 99 -11.24 -3.67 5.05
CA VAL A 99 -10.99 -3.48 3.62
C VAL A 99 -12.27 -3.68 2.84
N GLU A 100 -12.65 -2.68 2.08
CA GLU A 100 -13.84 -2.67 1.22
C GLU A 100 -13.42 -2.55 -0.24
N PHE A 101 -14.02 -3.39 -1.09
CA PHE A 101 -13.76 -3.41 -2.52
C PHE A 101 -14.96 -2.88 -3.29
N TYR A 102 -14.70 -1.96 -4.20
CA TYR A 102 -15.70 -1.34 -5.06
C TYR A 102 -15.32 -1.59 -6.53
N TYR A 103 -16.30 -1.98 -7.33
CA TYR A 103 -16.15 -2.28 -8.73
C TYR A 103 -17.17 -1.50 -9.56
N PRO A 104 -16.88 -1.17 -10.85
CA PRO A 104 -17.89 -0.75 -11.79
C PRO A 104 -19.04 -1.77 -11.85
N GLU A 105 -20.25 -1.29 -12.13
CA GLU A 105 -21.46 -2.12 -12.11
C GLU A 105 -21.33 -3.34 -13.01
N GLU A 106 -20.77 -3.17 -14.21
CA GLU A 106 -20.59 -4.24 -15.20
C GLU A 106 -19.62 -5.32 -14.67
N ILE A 107 -18.54 -4.90 -14.02
CA ILE A 107 -17.58 -5.84 -13.40
C ILE A 107 -18.26 -6.56 -12.22
N ALA A 108 -18.95 -5.84 -11.36
CA ALA A 108 -19.63 -6.41 -10.21
C ALA A 108 -20.72 -7.42 -10.59
N ALA A 109 -21.43 -7.18 -11.71
CA ALA A 109 -22.54 -8.00 -12.14
C ALA A 109 -22.11 -9.24 -12.96
N PHE A 110 -21.02 -9.14 -13.72
CA PHE A 110 -20.73 -10.14 -14.76
C PHE A 110 -19.32 -10.74 -14.71
N GLU A 111 -18.37 -10.14 -13.97
CA GLU A 111 -16.95 -10.49 -14.02
C GLU A 111 -16.45 -11.08 -12.70
N ARG A 112 -17.12 -12.12 -12.22
CA ARG A 112 -16.80 -12.76 -10.94
C ARG A 112 -15.35 -13.25 -10.89
N GLU A 113 -14.83 -13.82 -11.95
CA GLU A 113 -13.46 -14.33 -12.00
C GLU A 113 -12.43 -13.20 -11.85
N TYR A 114 -12.73 -12.02 -12.43
CA TYR A 114 -11.91 -10.82 -12.25
C TYR A 114 -11.86 -10.38 -10.78
N ILE A 115 -13.03 -10.31 -10.13
CA ILE A 115 -13.17 -9.91 -8.72
C ILE A 115 -12.37 -10.87 -7.82
N GLU A 116 -12.57 -12.18 -7.99
CA GLU A 116 -11.88 -13.19 -7.19
C GLU A 116 -10.36 -13.14 -7.40
N ALA A 117 -9.89 -12.94 -8.62
CA ALA A 117 -8.47 -12.82 -8.93
C ALA A 117 -7.83 -11.57 -8.30
N GLN A 118 -8.52 -10.43 -8.38
CA GLN A 118 -8.05 -9.17 -7.82
C GLN A 118 -8.00 -9.22 -6.29
N GLN A 119 -9.05 -9.73 -5.64
CA GLN A 119 -9.10 -9.87 -4.17
C GLN A 119 -8.06 -10.85 -3.66
N ALA A 120 -7.81 -11.95 -4.38
CA ALA A 120 -6.76 -12.90 -4.01
C ALA A 120 -5.36 -12.28 -4.12
N ALA A 121 -5.09 -11.51 -5.18
CA ALA A 121 -3.81 -10.81 -5.33
C ALA A 121 -3.59 -9.75 -4.23
N TYR A 122 -4.64 -9.02 -3.86
CA TYR A 122 -4.61 -8.06 -2.76
C TYR A 122 -4.32 -8.76 -1.42
N MET A 123 -5.00 -9.87 -1.14
CA MET A 123 -4.79 -10.64 0.09
C MET A 123 -3.37 -11.20 0.19
N GLU A 124 -2.81 -11.71 -0.91
CA GLU A 124 -1.41 -12.19 -0.93
C GLU A 124 -0.43 -11.07 -0.50
N THR A 125 -0.61 -9.85 -1.00
CA THR A 125 0.21 -8.71 -0.59
C THR A 125 0.01 -8.35 0.89
N CYS A 126 -1.23 -8.38 1.39
CA CYS A 126 -1.50 -8.12 2.81
C CYS A 126 -0.84 -9.14 3.74
N GLU A 127 -0.83 -10.43 3.37
CA GLU A 127 -0.16 -11.48 4.14
C GLU A 127 1.37 -11.29 4.17
N GLU A 128 1.96 -10.86 3.05
CA GLU A 128 3.37 -10.50 2.97
C GLU A 128 3.71 -9.31 3.87
N ASP A 129 2.87 -8.27 3.88
CA ASP A 129 3.00 -7.08 4.73
C ASP A 129 2.88 -7.41 6.22
N ASP A 130 1.94 -8.27 6.59
CA ASP A 130 1.75 -8.72 7.97
C ASP A 130 3.02 -9.39 8.52
N GLU A 131 3.65 -10.25 7.75
CA GLU A 131 4.91 -10.91 8.15
C GLU A 131 6.02 -9.90 8.41
N ILE A 132 6.20 -8.94 7.51
CA ILE A 132 7.21 -7.88 7.64
C ILE A 132 6.87 -6.98 8.84
N GLY A 133 5.61 -6.60 8.99
CA GLY A 133 5.12 -5.77 10.10
C GLY A 133 5.43 -6.39 11.47
N LEU A 134 5.20 -7.69 11.62
CA LEU A 134 5.53 -8.43 12.85
C LEU A 134 7.03 -8.45 13.14
N ARG A 135 7.87 -8.64 12.12
CA ARG A 135 9.34 -8.59 12.27
C ARG A 135 9.83 -7.19 12.66
N MET A 136 9.28 -6.15 12.03
CA MET A 136 9.61 -4.77 12.35
C MET A 136 9.21 -4.41 13.78
N ASP A 137 8.02 -4.78 14.23
CA ASP A 137 7.56 -4.56 15.60
C ASP A 137 8.46 -5.26 16.64
N ALA A 138 8.84 -6.51 16.38
CA ALA A 138 9.76 -7.25 17.22
C ALA A 138 11.14 -6.56 17.30
N GLY A 139 11.67 -6.09 16.18
CA GLY A 139 12.93 -5.35 16.11
C GLY A 139 12.88 -4.04 16.89
N ARG A 140 11.82 -3.24 16.72
CA ARG A 140 11.61 -1.98 17.44
C ARG A 140 11.49 -2.20 18.96
N LYS A 141 10.77 -3.23 19.40
CA LYS A 141 10.69 -3.62 20.82
C LYS A 141 12.06 -3.98 21.39
N ALA A 142 12.87 -4.73 20.65
CA ALA A 142 14.21 -5.10 21.08
C ALA A 142 15.12 -3.87 21.25
N LEU A 143 15.07 -2.89 20.33
CA LEU A 143 15.78 -1.62 20.44
C LEU A 143 15.33 -0.84 21.69
N MET A 144 14.03 -0.69 21.88
CA MET A 144 13.45 0.00 23.04
C MET A 144 13.88 -0.63 24.37
N MET A 145 13.88 -1.96 24.46
CA MET A 145 14.32 -2.68 25.67
C MET A 145 15.79 -2.47 26.01
N ARG A 146 16.63 -2.20 25.01
CA ARG A 146 18.05 -1.87 25.19
C ARG A 146 18.29 -0.38 25.49
N GLY A 147 17.25 0.45 25.46
CA GLY A 147 17.38 1.90 25.55
C GLY A 147 17.96 2.56 24.30
N ASP A 148 17.86 1.88 23.16
CA ASP A 148 18.40 2.32 21.88
C ASP A 148 17.31 3.04 21.06
N ASN A 149 17.66 4.20 20.50
CA ASN A 149 16.75 5.04 19.71
C ASN A 149 17.16 5.10 18.24
N GLU A 150 17.86 4.09 17.75
CA GLU A 150 18.24 4.01 16.34
C GLU A 150 17.00 4.04 15.45
N VAL A 151 17.03 4.88 14.42
CA VAL A 151 16.01 5.00 13.39
C VAL A 151 16.64 4.78 12.02
N GLY A 152 15.96 4.04 11.16
CA GLY A 152 16.39 3.87 9.78
C GLY A 152 16.19 5.15 8.95
N PRO A 153 16.97 5.34 7.88
CA PRO A 153 16.75 6.43 6.94
C PRO A 153 15.51 6.16 6.08
N TYR A 154 14.86 7.23 5.62
CA TYR A 154 13.85 7.12 4.57
C TYR A 154 14.51 6.83 3.21
N GLN A 155 13.87 5.99 2.44
CA GLN A 155 14.30 5.61 1.09
C GLN A 155 13.55 6.46 0.04
N SER A 156 14.07 7.66 -0.25
CA SER A 156 13.52 8.50 -1.32
C SER A 156 13.79 7.86 -2.70
N PRO A 157 12.87 7.96 -3.67
CA PRO A 157 11.58 8.62 -3.58
C PRO A 157 10.44 7.74 -3.04
N MET A 158 10.69 6.46 -2.77
CA MET A 158 9.65 5.49 -2.41
C MET A 158 8.94 5.80 -1.10
N GLU A 159 9.67 6.33 -0.11
CA GLU A 159 9.16 6.58 1.24
C GLU A 159 8.92 8.07 1.55
N ASP A 160 8.88 8.93 0.53
CA ASP A 160 8.62 10.37 0.72
C ASP A 160 7.23 10.62 1.35
N GLY A 161 6.24 9.80 1.02
CA GLY A 161 4.91 9.84 1.66
C GLY A 161 4.93 9.46 3.14
N MET A 162 5.78 8.51 3.54
CA MET A 162 5.97 8.14 4.94
C MET A 162 6.63 9.28 5.73
N GLN A 163 7.63 9.95 5.14
CA GLN A 163 8.24 11.12 5.76
C GLN A 163 7.20 12.22 5.97
N HIS A 164 6.38 12.53 4.95
CA HIS A 164 5.32 13.53 5.01
C HIS A 164 4.26 13.19 6.09
N PHE A 165 3.85 11.92 6.19
CA PHE A 165 2.96 11.46 7.26
C PHE A 165 3.58 11.66 8.65
N HIS A 166 4.85 11.33 8.86
CA HIS A 166 5.52 11.50 10.14
C HIS A 166 5.68 12.98 10.51
N GLU A 167 5.88 13.87 9.56
CA GLU A 167 5.90 15.31 9.79
C GLU A 167 4.52 15.84 10.20
N TRP A 168 3.45 15.38 9.53
CA TRP A 168 2.08 15.65 9.91
C TRP A 168 1.77 15.15 11.33
N TYR A 169 2.16 13.90 11.63
CA TYR A 169 1.94 13.30 12.94
C TYR A 169 2.63 14.09 14.06
N ARG A 170 3.90 14.45 13.89
CA ARG A 170 4.64 15.26 14.88
C ARG A 170 3.97 16.60 15.12
N ARG A 171 3.52 17.27 14.07
CA ARG A 171 2.80 18.55 14.15
C ARG A 171 1.49 18.40 14.94
N THR A 172 0.70 17.39 14.58
CA THR A 172 -0.62 17.15 15.18
C THR A 172 -0.53 16.73 16.64
N MET A 173 0.51 15.97 17.00
CA MET A 173 0.71 15.46 18.36
C MET A 173 1.61 16.31 19.23
N ALA A 174 2.08 17.47 18.75
CA ALA A 174 3.06 18.30 19.46
C ALA A 174 2.64 18.66 20.89
N ASP A 175 1.36 18.99 21.08
CA ASP A 175 0.83 19.37 22.40
C ASP A 175 0.49 18.16 23.29
N ALA A 176 0.28 16.98 22.69
CA ALA A 176 -0.12 15.76 23.39
C ALA A 176 1.09 14.92 23.86
N VAL A 177 2.24 15.06 23.19
CA VAL A 177 3.45 14.30 23.49
C VAL A 177 4.58 15.26 23.88
N PRO A 178 4.84 15.47 25.20
CA PRO A 178 5.92 16.34 25.65
C PRO A 178 7.27 15.90 25.07
N GLY A 179 8.01 16.84 24.45
CA GLY A 179 9.31 16.57 23.84
C GLY A 179 9.28 16.18 22.35
N SER A 180 8.14 16.16 21.70
CA SER A 180 8.02 15.88 20.25
C SER A 180 8.45 17.05 19.35
N ALA A 181 8.55 18.27 19.91
CA ALA A 181 8.84 19.51 19.15
C ALA A 181 10.34 19.77 18.88
N ALA A 182 11.25 18.92 19.35
CA ALA A 182 12.69 19.15 19.30
C ALA A 182 13.48 17.93 18.80
N ARG A 183 13.21 17.46 17.57
CA ARG A 183 14.17 16.61 16.83
C ARG A 183 13.98 16.76 15.34
#